data_d94c07ad160cb094fc19ea75e7126710
#
_entry.id   d94c07ad160cb094fc19ea75e7126710
#
_cell.length_a   1.000
_cell.length_b   1.000
_cell.length_c   1.000
_cell.angle_alpha   90.00
_cell.angle_beta   90.00
_cell.angle_gamma   90.00
#
_symmetry.space_group_name_H-M   'P 1'
#
loop_
_entity.id
_entity.type
_entity.pdbx_description
1 polymer ?
#
loop_
_entity_poly.entity_id
_entity_poly.type
_entity_poly.pdbx_seq_one_letter_code
_entity_poly.pdbx_strand_id
1 'polypeptide(L)'
;MKKMKRIFASLLLGILCLSIFVAFAPKGEAQQSLDWWSSFRHDTAHTAYSTSTGPIENTPLWNYATGNSVAYSSPAIVNGVVFVGSDDHYVYALNAANGDYIWSYKTGGSIDSSPAIANGVVYIGSEDHKVYAINATSGVKLWSYQTGDKVESSPAVVNGVVYVGSDDNKVYALNAQTGTKEWSYSTGNAVVSSPAVSNGVVYVGSEDNNVYALNAATGAKIWSFITAGSVDSSPAVFNGTVYIGSDDNNVYAISIQTGTRVWSFGTGDYVVSCPAVANGVVYVGSEDFNVYAVNAVTGSKIWSYSTGSQVESSPAVANGIVYVGSDDNNLYALNASAGTTIWTYGTTGLIDSSPAIANGVVYVGSEDDSVYAFGAITVAQPPPYQPPIPEFPNQAVAFSLVALVSCSAFAVIASKKNMLNRKRL
;
A
#
# COMPACT_ATOMS: atom_id res chain seq x y z
N MET A 1 -61.78 -35.28 -10.27
CA MET A 1 -61.66 -34.19 -9.28
C MET A 1 -60.77 -34.49 -8.07
N LYS A 2 -60.80 -35.64 -7.42
CA LYS A 2 -59.98 -35.97 -6.23
C LYS A 2 -58.44 -36.08 -6.53
N LYS A 3 -58.04 -36.55 -7.72
CA LYS A 3 -56.59 -36.63 -8.10
C LYS A 3 -55.96 -35.25 -8.39
N MET A 4 -56.70 -34.32 -8.97
CA MET A 4 -56.24 -32.97 -9.25
C MET A 4 -56.04 -32.13 -7.98
N LYS A 5 -56.91 -32.29 -6.96
CA LYS A 5 -56.74 -31.60 -5.68
C LYS A 5 -55.50 -32.05 -4.88
N ARG A 6 -55.06 -33.32 -5.03
CA ARG A 6 -53.83 -33.83 -4.38
C ARG A 6 -52.56 -33.28 -5.05
N ILE A 7 -52.55 -33.10 -6.36
CA ILE A 7 -51.40 -32.54 -7.10
C ILE A 7 -51.27 -31.05 -6.74
N PHE A 8 -52.36 -30.29 -6.66
CA PHE A 8 -52.33 -28.87 -6.22
C PHE A 8 -51.86 -28.69 -4.77
N ALA A 9 -52.29 -29.56 -3.87
CA ALA A 9 -51.83 -29.53 -2.46
C ALA A 9 -50.34 -29.82 -2.32
N SER A 10 -49.81 -30.78 -3.10
CA SER A 10 -48.40 -31.13 -3.08
C SER A 10 -47.51 -30.02 -3.71
N LEU A 11 -48.02 -29.33 -4.76
CA LEU A 11 -47.31 -28.22 -5.35
C LEU A 11 -47.30 -26.97 -4.43
N LEU A 12 -48.42 -26.69 -3.72
CA LEU A 12 -48.50 -25.60 -2.74
C LEU A 12 -47.56 -25.84 -1.54
N LEU A 13 -47.47 -27.09 -1.05
CA LEU A 13 -46.58 -27.48 0.05
C LEU A 13 -45.12 -27.33 -0.37
N GLY A 14 -44.77 -27.71 -1.62
CA GLY A 14 -43.42 -27.58 -2.18
C GLY A 14 -42.99 -26.09 -2.31
N ILE A 15 -43.91 -25.21 -2.73
CA ILE A 15 -43.64 -23.78 -2.84
C ILE A 15 -43.50 -23.13 -1.46
N LEU A 16 -44.30 -23.58 -0.47
CA LEU A 16 -44.22 -23.09 0.90
C LEU A 16 -42.90 -23.52 1.60
N CYS A 17 -42.43 -24.75 1.36
CA CYS A 17 -41.12 -25.19 1.86
C CYS A 17 -39.96 -24.44 1.19
N LEU A 18 -40.05 -24.11 -0.10
CA LEU A 18 -39.00 -23.34 -0.78
C LEU A 18 -38.95 -21.87 -0.26
N SER A 19 -40.08 -21.28 0.05
CA SER A 19 -40.15 -19.90 0.60
C SER A 19 -39.66 -19.82 2.06
N ILE A 20 -39.77 -20.89 2.85
CA ILE A 20 -39.26 -20.95 4.23
C ILE A 20 -37.73 -21.11 4.22
N PHE A 21 -37.16 -21.84 3.23
CA PHE A 21 -35.66 -21.98 3.13
C PHE A 21 -34.98 -20.68 2.65
N VAL A 22 -35.66 -19.82 1.88
CA VAL A 22 -35.09 -18.54 1.47
C VAL A 22 -35.10 -17.50 2.60
N ALA A 23 -35.99 -17.66 3.61
CA ALA A 23 -36.09 -16.75 4.75
C ALA A 23 -35.03 -16.99 5.85
N PHE A 24 -34.29 -18.09 5.81
CA PHE A 24 -33.22 -18.45 6.75
C PHE A 24 -31.84 -18.54 6.10
N ALA A 25 -31.65 -18.02 4.88
CA ALA A 25 -30.30 -17.77 4.42
C ALA A 25 -29.68 -16.73 5.39
N PRO A 26 -28.60 -17.03 6.12
CA PRO A 26 -27.91 -16.02 6.90
C PRO A 26 -27.65 -14.86 5.93
N LYS A 27 -27.99 -13.63 6.33
CA LYS A 27 -27.51 -12.43 5.65
C LYS A 27 -25.99 -12.62 5.62
N GLY A 28 -25.43 -12.96 4.47
CA GLY A 28 -23.99 -12.98 4.32
C GLY A 28 -23.51 -11.62 4.82
N GLU A 29 -22.76 -11.60 5.91
CA GLU A 29 -21.99 -10.42 6.27
C GLU A 29 -21.25 -10.06 4.99
N ALA A 30 -21.44 -8.82 4.53
CA ALA A 30 -20.68 -8.34 3.38
C ALA A 30 -19.23 -8.58 3.74
N GLN A 31 -18.56 -9.47 3.00
CA GLN A 31 -17.16 -9.77 3.23
C GLN A 31 -16.44 -8.41 3.08
N GLN A 32 -15.93 -7.89 4.19
CA GLN A 32 -15.23 -6.62 4.20
C GLN A 32 -14.05 -6.79 3.22
N SER A 33 -14.03 -5.98 2.18
CA SER A 33 -12.92 -6.00 1.23
C SER A 33 -11.64 -5.70 2.01
N LEU A 34 -10.64 -6.57 1.87
CA LEU A 34 -9.34 -6.36 2.50
C LEU A 34 -8.74 -5.06 1.94
N ASP A 35 -8.37 -4.17 2.84
CA ASP A 35 -7.73 -2.89 2.50
C ASP A 35 -6.22 -3.03 2.73
N TRP A 36 -5.48 -3.21 1.62
CA TRP A 36 -4.03 -3.38 1.63
C TRP A 36 -3.33 -2.05 1.46
N TRP A 37 -2.21 -1.88 2.14
CA TRP A 37 -1.33 -0.71 2.02
C TRP A 37 -0.17 -1.06 1.08
N SER A 38 -0.43 -1.06 -0.23
CA SER A 38 0.45 -1.67 -1.23
C SER A 38 1.64 -0.82 -1.68
N SER A 39 1.71 0.44 -1.28
CA SER A 39 2.77 1.38 -1.66
C SER A 39 2.94 2.45 -0.59
N PHE A 40 3.98 3.25 -0.71
CA PHE A 40 4.15 4.45 0.09
C PHE A 40 2.86 5.29 0.06
N ARG A 41 2.38 5.72 1.22
CA ARG A 41 1.15 6.50 1.39
C ARG A 41 -0.13 5.82 0.88
N HIS A 42 -0.21 4.48 0.93
CA HIS A 42 -1.39 3.64 0.64
C HIS A 42 -1.72 3.47 -0.84
N ASP A 43 -1.88 4.54 -1.60
CA ASP A 43 -2.30 4.54 -3.00
C ASP A 43 -1.37 5.40 -3.88
N THR A 44 -1.55 5.34 -5.20
CA THR A 44 -0.70 6.05 -6.15
C THR A 44 -0.89 7.57 -6.15
N ALA A 45 -1.94 8.07 -5.51
CA ALA A 45 -2.19 9.51 -5.30
C ALA A 45 -1.68 10.00 -3.94
N HIS A 46 -1.15 9.08 -3.12
CA HIS A 46 -0.58 9.32 -1.78
C HIS A 46 -1.58 9.92 -0.79
N THR A 47 -2.83 9.47 -0.80
CA THR A 47 -3.86 10.01 0.13
C THR A 47 -3.60 9.62 1.57
N ALA A 48 -2.87 8.53 1.83
CA ALA A 48 -2.59 7.97 3.15
C ALA A 48 -3.84 7.74 4.01
N TYR A 49 -4.94 7.40 3.35
CA TYR A 49 -6.23 7.12 3.97
C TYR A 49 -6.61 5.65 3.77
N SER A 50 -6.78 4.92 4.87
CA SER A 50 -7.28 3.54 4.87
C SER A 50 -8.76 3.51 5.23
N THR A 51 -9.52 2.66 4.57
CA THR A 51 -10.91 2.35 4.89
C THR A 51 -11.04 1.30 6.00
N SER A 52 -9.93 0.69 6.41
CA SER A 52 -9.92 -0.26 7.51
C SER A 52 -10.10 0.42 8.88
N THR A 53 -10.44 -0.35 9.89
CA THR A 53 -10.37 0.13 11.27
C THR A 53 -8.90 0.27 11.68
N GLY A 54 -8.57 1.35 12.38
CA GLY A 54 -7.26 1.48 13.04
C GLY A 54 -7.34 1.06 14.52
N PRO A 55 -6.23 0.63 15.14
CA PRO A 55 -6.21 0.23 16.54
C PRO A 55 -6.49 1.41 17.49
N ILE A 56 -7.31 1.16 18.49
CA ILE A 56 -7.63 2.12 19.56
C ILE A 56 -6.80 1.88 20.83
N GLU A 57 -5.91 0.88 20.82
CA GLU A 57 -5.03 0.49 21.91
C GLU A 57 -3.58 0.40 21.41
N ASN A 58 -2.62 0.68 22.29
CA ASN A 58 -1.19 0.72 22.00
C ASN A 58 -0.46 -0.61 22.27
N THR A 59 -1.18 -1.73 22.34
CA THR A 59 -0.55 -3.03 22.59
C THR A 59 0.09 -3.56 21.32
N PRO A 60 1.43 -3.75 21.27
CA PRO A 60 2.07 -4.35 20.13
C PRO A 60 1.63 -5.80 19.95
N LEU A 61 1.31 -6.18 18.71
CA LEU A 61 1.08 -7.58 18.33
C LEU A 61 2.41 -8.33 18.26
N TRP A 62 3.38 -7.68 17.64
CA TRP A 62 4.74 -8.17 17.48
C TRP A 62 5.69 -7.02 17.17
N ASN A 63 6.98 -7.28 17.35
CA ASN A 63 8.07 -6.51 16.77
C ASN A 63 9.10 -7.47 16.15
N TYR A 64 9.81 -7.00 15.12
CA TYR A 64 10.88 -7.73 14.45
C TYR A 64 12.13 -6.87 14.41
N ALA A 65 13.25 -7.39 14.93
CA ALA A 65 14.54 -6.69 14.88
C ALA A 65 15.23 -6.94 13.53
N THR A 66 15.59 -5.86 12.86
CA THR A 66 16.46 -5.82 11.67
C THR A 66 17.93 -5.76 12.09
N GLY A 67 18.84 -5.64 11.16
CA GLY A 67 20.28 -5.52 11.46
C GLY A 67 20.77 -4.10 11.70
N ASN A 68 19.95 -3.08 11.41
CA ASN A 68 20.17 -1.64 11.63
C ASN A 68 18.82 -0.92 11.53
N SER A 69 18.82 0.40 11.66
CA SER A 69 17.69 1.32 11.63
C SER A 69 16.66 1.02 10.54
N VAL A 70 15.39 1.23 10.87
CA VAL A 70 14.27 1.34 9.91
C VAL A 70 13.76 2.78 9.99
N ALA A 71 14.62 3.70 9.52
CA ALA A 71 14.38 5.14 9.65
C ALA A 71 13.29 5.62 8.66
N TYR A 72 13.63 5.80 7.41
CA TYR A 72 12.76 6.44 6.43
C TYR A 72 11.89 5.46 5.63
N SER A 73 12.28 4.18 5.53
CA SER A 73 11.47 3.18 4.85
C SER A 73 10.17 2.92 5.61
N SER A 74 9.05 3.20 4.96
CA SER A 74 7.71 2.92 5.52
C SER A 74 7.23 1.54 5.07
N PRO A 75 6.57 0.76 5.95
CA PRO A 75 6.08 -0.56 5.59
C PRO A 75 5.02 -0.54 4.48
N ALA A 76 5.05 -1.53 3.60
CA ALA A 76 3.96 -1.82 2.67
C ALA A 76 3.40 -3.22 2.94
N ILE A 77 2.08 -3.37 2.92
CA ILE A 77 1.38 -4.59 3.32
C ILE A 77 0.50 -5.10 2.20
N VAL A 78 0.76 -6.32 1.72
CA VAL A 78 -0.05 -6.98 0.68
C VAL A 78 -0.15 -8.48 0.99
N ASN A 79 -1.36 -9.03 0.89
CA ASN A 79 -1.62 -10.47 1.04
C ASN A 79 -1.02 -11.08 2.32
N GLY A 80 -1.09 -10.36 3.44
CA GLY A 80 -0.60 -10.84 4.72
C GLY A 80 0.93 -10.82 4.87
N VAL A 81 1.64 -10.10 4.02
CA VAL A 81 3.09 -9.90 4.09
C VAL A 81 3.40 -8.41 4.26
N VAL A 82 4.26 -8.07 5.20
CA VAL A 82 4.84 -6.76 5.40
C VAL A 82 6.17 -6.72 4.66
N PHE A 83 6.37 -5.71 3.83
CA PHE A 83 7.64 -5.42 3.14
C PHE A 83 8.20 -4.10 3.67
N VAL A 84 9.49 -4.05 3.95
CA VAL A 84 10.17 -2.85 4.48
C VAL A 84 11.66 -2.87 4.13
N GLY A 85 12.26 -1.70 3.95
CA GLY A 85 13.71 -1.51 3.83
C GLY A 85 14.35 -1.25 5.18
N SER A 86 15.67 -1.40 5.27
CA SER A 86 16.48 -1.07 6.45
C SER A 86 17.87 -0.58 6.03
N ASP A 87 18.49 0.21 6.90
CA ASP A 87 19.85 0.71 6.74
C ASP A 87 20.92 -0.38 6.83
N ASP A 88 20.52 -1.61 7.18
CA ASP A 88 21.39 -2.78 7.08
C ASP A 88 21.57 -3.31 5.64
N HIS A 89 20.99 -2.58 4.68
CA HIS A 89 20.97 -2.86 3.24
C HIS A 89 20.02 -3.99 2.82
N TYR A 90 19.08 -4.42 3.67
CA TYR A 90 18.13 -5.47 3.32
C TYR A 90 16.71 -4.95 3.13
N VAL A 91 16.04 -5.50 2.13
CA VAL A 91 14.58 -5.51 2.04
C VAL A 91 14.09 -6.75 2.76
N TYR A 92 13.20 -6.59 3.70
CA TYR A 92 12.59 -7.67 4.47
C TYR A 92 11.16 -7.94 4.01
N ALA A 93 10.77 -9.22 4.04
CA ALA A 93 9.40 -9.67 3.97
C ALA A 93 9.07 -10.44 5.24
N LEU A 94 8.08 -9.98 5.98
CA LEU A 94 7.66 -10.53 7.27
C LEU A 94 6.18 -10.94 7.20
N ASN A 95 5.80 -11.95 7.97
CA ASN A 95 4.40 -12.32 8.13
C ASN A 95 3.64 -11.22 8.89
N ALA A 96 2.63 -10.63 8.29
CA ALA A 96 1.87 -9.53 8.88
C ALA A 96 1.14 -9.89 10.19
N ALA A 97 0.84 -11.18 10.41
CA ALA A 97 0.09 -11.63 11.58
C ALA A 97 0.94 -11.81 12.84
N ASN A 98 2.22 -12.21 12.68
CA ASN A 98 3.05 -12.61 13.82
C ASN A 98 4.52 -12.13 13.73
N GLY A 99 4.89 -11.40 12.68
CA GLY A 99 6.24 -10.88 12.49
C GLY A 99 7.27 -11.92 12.05
N ASP A 100 6.87 -13.19 11.77
CA ASP A 100 7.82 -14.21 11.36
C ASP A 100 8.53 -13.83 10.05
N TYR A 101 9.84 -14.04 10.01
CA TYR A 101 10.68 -13.85 8.82
C TYR A 101 10.23 -14.78 7.68
N ILE A 102 10.05 -14.21 6.48
CA ILE A 102 9.75 -14.98 5.26
C ILE A 102 10.98 -15.02 4.36
N TRP A 103 11.48 -13.85 3.96
CA TRP A 103 12.71 -13.71 3.18
C TRP A 103 13.31 -12.31 3.36
N SER A 104 14.57 -12.16 2.96
CA SER A 104 15.20 -10.84 2.78
C SER A 104 16.07 -10.83 1.52
N TYR A 105 16.24 -9.63 0.93
CA TYR A 105 17.10 -9.41 -0.22
C TYR A 105 18.11 -8.30 0.09
N LYS A 106 19.40 -8.57 -0.11
CA LYS A 106 20.47 -7.60 0.13
C LYS A 106 20.75 -6.74 -1.09
N THR A 107 20.69 -5.41 -0.93
CA THR A 107 21.17 -4.38 -1.88
C THR A 107 22.62 -4.02 -1.60
N GLY A 108 23.18 -3.05 -2.31
CA GLY A 108 24.54 -2.57 -2.11
C GLY A 108 24.66 -1.37 -1.16
N GLY A 109 23.56 -0.75 -0.74
CA GLY A 109 23.49 0.42 0.15
C GLY A 109 22.26 0.41 1.03
N SER A 110 22.13 1.37 1.94
CA SER A 110 20.97 1.58 2.80
C SER A 110 19.67 1.71 2.00
N ILE A 111 18.54 1.49 2.64
CA ILE A 111 17.23 1.51 1.98
C ILE A 111 16.28 2.43 2.73
N ASP A 112 16.30 3.71 2.37
CA ASP A 112 15.39 4.75 2.85
C ASP A 112 14.08 4.75 2.08
N SER A 113 14.12 4.29 0.83
CA SER A 113 12.96 4.09 -0.03
C SER A 113 11.94 3.13 0.59
N SER A 114 10.65 3.47 0.52
CA SER A 114 9.57 2.56 0.91
C SER A 114 9.19 1.64 -0.25
N PRO A 115 8.86 0.36 0.01
CA PRO A 115 8.48 -0.58 -1.04
C PRO A 115 7.15 -0.22 -1.71
N ALA A 116 7.05 -0.48 -3.03
CA ALA A 116 5.78 -0.52 -3.75
C ALA A 116 5.55 -1.93 -4.31
N ILE A 117 4.37 -2.50 -4.06
CA ILE A 117 4.04 -3.85 -4.49
C ILE A 117 2.96 -3.81 -5.57
N ALA A 118 3.29 -4.32 -6.76
CA ALA A 118 2.36 -4.45 -7.86
C ALA A 118 2.58 -5.78 -8.60
N ASN A 119 1.49 -6.49 -8.90
CA ASN A 119 1.51 -7.75 -9.66
C ASN A 119 2.50 -8.79 -9.12
N GLY A 120 2.65 -8.90 -7.79
CA GLY A 120 3.55 -9.86 -7.15
C GLY A 120 5.04 -9.49 -7.23
N VAL A 121 5.35 -8.23 -7.51
CA VAL A 121 6.71 -7.68 -7.56
C VAL A 121 6.84 -6.54 -6.56
N VAL A 122 7.92 -6.55 -5.77
CA VAL A 122 8.35 -5.45 -4.90
C VAL A 122 9.30 -4.56 -5.67
N TYR A 123 9.00 -3.28 -5.77
CA TYR A 123 9.87 -2.25 -6.34
C TYR A 123 10.40 -1.37 -5.22
N ILE A 124 11.70 -1.05 -5.24
CA ILE A 124 12.34 -0.29 -4.16
C ILE A 124 13.61 0.41 -4.67
N GLY A 125 13.91 1.58 -4.13
CA GLY A 125 15.16 2.29 -4.31
C GLY A 125 16.21 1.85 -3.30
N SER A 126 17.48 2.17 -3.54
CA SER A 126 18.60 1.98 -2.61
C SER A 126 19.66 3.05 -2.82
N GLU A 127 20.38 3.38 -1.77
CA GLU A 127 21.54 4.27 -1.82
C GLU A 127 22.71 3.72 -2.64
N ASP A 128 22.65 2.47 -3.11
CA ASP A 128 23.61 1.94 -4.08
C ASP A 128 23.37 2.42 -5.51
N HIS A 129 22.53 3.46 -5.65
CA HIS A 129 22.17 4.11 -6.90
C HIS A 129 21.31 3.22 -7.82
N LYS A 130 20.48 2.32 -7.26
CA LYS A 130 19.66 1.43 -8.06
C LYS A 130 18.21 1.39 -7.62
N VAL A 131 17.35 1.17 -8.62
CA VAL A 131 15.99 0.69 -8.44
C VAL A 131 15.97 -0.82 -8.65
N TYR A 132 15.34 -1.53 -7.74
CA TYR A 132 15.22 -2.99 -7.78
C TYR A 132 13.78 -3.43 -8.00
N ALA A 133 13.60 -4.53 -8.73
CA ALA A 133 12.38 -5.31 -8.77
C ALA A 133 12.68 -6.72 -8.25
N ILE A 134 11.94 -7.13 -7.23
CA ILE A 134 12.14 -8.37 -6.49
C ILE A 134 10.81 -9.15 -6.51
N ASN A 135 10.85 -10.45 -6.74
CA ASN A 135 9.65 -11.28 -6.66
C ASN A 135 9.13 -11.29 -5.22
N ALA A 136 7.92 -10.82 -5.00
CA ALA A 136 7.33 -10.64 -3.67
C ALA A 136 7.19 -11.94 -2.87
N THR A 137 7.11 -13.09 -3.55
CA THR A 137 6.97 -14.40 -2.93
C THR A 137 8.30 -15.01 -2.52
N SER A 138 9.30 -14.92 -3.42
CA SER A 138 10.55 -15.68 -3.27
C SER A 138 11.76 -14.84 -2.86
N GLY A 139 11.66 -13.50 -2.86
CA GLY A 139 12.78 -12.60 -2.62
C GLY A 139 13.84 -12.59 -3.74
N VAL A 140 13.57 -13.24 -4.88
CA VAL A 140 14.50 -13.30 -6.00
C VAL A 140 14.44 -12.02 -6.81
N LYS A 141 15.59 -11.39 -7.06
CA LYS A 141 15.68 -10.23 -7.94
C LYS A 141 15.27 -10.59 -9.36
N LEU A 142 14.36 -9.81 -9.93
CA LEU A 142 13.92 -9.92 -11.32
C LEU A 142 14.78 -9.03 -12.22
N TRP A 143 14.95 -7.78 -11.84
CA TRP A 143 15.82 -6.82 -12.52
C TRP A 143 16.32 -5.74 -11.56
N SER A 144 17.29 -4.94 -12.00
CA SER A 144 17.66 -3.68 -11.36
C SER A 144 18.08 -2.67 -12.43
N TYR A 145 17.79 -1.39 -12.18
CA TYR A 145 18.16 -0.26 -13.03
C TYR A 145 19.13 0.66 -12.30
N GLN A 146 20.23 1.05 -12.93
CA GLN A 146 21.24 1.95 -12.38
C GLN A 146 20.87 3.40 -12.70
N THR A 147 20.74 4.24 -11.68
CA THR A 147 20.63 5.71 -11.75
C THR A 147 22.03 6.34 -11.67
N GLY A 148 22.11 7.66 -11.69
CA GLY A 148 23.38 8.38 -11.56
C GLY A 148 23.81 8.60 -10.12
N ASP A 149 22.87 8.54 -9.15
CA ASP A 149 23.12 8.72 -7.71
C ASP A 149 22.07 7.94 -6.91
N LYS A 150 22.03 8.09 -5.58
CA LYS A 150 21.14 7.43 -4.65
C LYS A 150 19.66 7.49 -5.09
N VAL A 151 18.89 6.51 -4.63
CA VAL A 151 17.44 6.42 -4.84
C VAL A 151 16.76 6.30 -3.48
N GLU A 152 16.57 7.43 -2.81
CA GLU A 152 15.85 7.56 -1.53
C GLU A 152 14.33 7.64 -1.76
N SER A 153 13.93 8.21 -2.90
CA SER A 153 12.55 8.28 -3.38
C SER A 153 11.87 6.91 -3.40
N SER A 154 10.63 6.83 -2.90
CA SER A 154 9.81 5.61 -2.95
C SER A 154 9.12 5.48 -4.30
N PRO A 155 9.14 4.29 -4.95
CA PRO A 155 8.53 4.10 -6.26
C PRO A 155 7.01 4.19 -6.24
N ALA A 156 6.41 4.78 -7.28
CA ALA A 156 4.99 4.65 -7.61
C ALA A 156 4.83 3.76 -8.84
N VAL A 157 3.92 2.77 -8.80
CA VAL A 157 3.72 1.81 -9.89
C VAL A 157 2.32 1.94 -10.48
N VAL A 158 2.23 2.41 -11.72
CA VAL A 158 0.95 2.65 -12.40
C VAL A 158 1.01 2.16 -13.84
N ASN A 159 0.02 1.38 -14.26
CA ASN A 159 -0.13 0.89 -15.64
C ASN A 159 1.12 0.21 -16.21
N GLY A 160 1.88 -0.51 -15.37
CA GLY A 160 3.10 -1.20 -15.81
C GLY A 160 4.34 -0.33 -15.91
N VAL A 161 4.30 0.88 -15.36
CA VAL A 161 5.44 1.82 -15.29
C VAL A 161 5.77 2.11 -13.83
N VAL A 162 7.05 2.09 -13.48
CA VAL A 162 7.61 2.49 -12.19
C VAL A 162 8.13 3.92 -12.31
N TYR A 163 7.59 4.84 -11.53
CA TYR A 163 8.06 6.23 -11.43
C TYR A 163 8.85 6.39 -10.14
N VAL A 164 10.01 7.04 -10.19
CA VAL A 164 10.89 7.22 -9.03
C VAL A 164 11.80 8.43 -9.23
N GLY A 165 12.12 9.13 -8.15
CA GLY A 165 13.15 10.17 -8.09
C GLY A 165 14.53 9.59 -7.83
N SER A 166 15.58 10.38 -8.05
CA SER A 166 16.96 10.09 -7.68
C SER A 166 17.71 11.38 -7.40
N ASP A 167 18.73 11.29 -6.55
CA ASP A 167 19.62 12.40 -6.20
C ASP A 167 20.51 12.84 -7.37
N ASP A 168 20.46 12.12 -8.50
CA ASP A 168 21.08 12.54 -9.76
C ASP A 168 20.30 13.64 -10.49
N ASN A 169 19.36 14.28 -9.79
CA ASN A 169 18.50 15.36 -10.28
C ASN A 169 17.50 14.90 -11.34
N LYS A 170 17.02 13.66 -11.27
CA LYS A 170 16.05 13.15 -12.27
C LYS A 170 14.89 12.41 -11.67
N VAL A 171 13.76 12.53 -12.37
CA VAL A 171 12.62 11.64 -12.28
C VAL A 171 12.73 10.61 -13.39
N TYR A 172 12.58 9.34 -13.07
CA TYR A 172 12.62 8.21 -14.00
C TYR A 172 11.26 7.56 -14.15
N ALA A 173 10.97 7.11 -15.37
CA ALA A 173 9.91 6.14 -15.65
C ALA A 173 10.56 4.88 -16.24
N LEU A 174 10.35 3.75 -15.57
CA LEU A 174 10.92 2.46 -15.95
C LEU A 174 9.78 1.48 -16.25
N ASN A 175 9.96 0.64 -17.26
CA ASN A 175 9.04 -0.45 -17.53
C ASN A 175 9.05 -1.43 -16.36
N ALA A 176 7.91 -1.67 -15.73
CA ALA A 176 7.79 -2.48 -14.52
C ALA A 176 8.21 -3.95 -14.73
N GLN A 177 8.03 -4.49 -15.93
CA GLN A 177 8.37 -5.88 -16.25
C GLN A 177 9.85 -6.08 -16.55
N THR A 178 10.48 -5.12 -17.26
CA THR A 178 11.82 -5.29 -17.82
C THR A 178 12.90 -4.43 -17.16
N GLY A 179 12.51 -3.39 -16.40
CA GLY A 179 13.41 -2.39 -15.84
C GLY A 179 14.00 -1.43 -16.88
N THR A 180 13.56 -1.49 -18.15
CA THR A 180 14.07 -0.56 -19.18
C THR A 180 13.50 0.83 -18.98
N LYS A 181 14.36 1.85 -19.14
CA LYS A 181 13.93 3.25 -19.05
C LYS A 181 13.02 3.61 -20.21
N GLU A 182 11.82 4.12 -19.92
CA GLU A 182 10.90 4.68 -20.90
C GLU A 182 11.20 6.15 -21.15
N TRP A 183 11.35 6.91 -20.07
CA TRP A 183 11.77 8.31 -20.12
C TRP A 183 12.48 8.72 -18.82
N SER A 184 13.12 9.88 -18.82
CA SER A 184 13.56 10.58 -17.63
C SER A 184 13.43 12.08 -17.83
N TYR A 185 13.14 12.82 -16.74
CA TYR A 185 13.06 14.28 -16.71
C TYR A 185 14.10 14.81 -15.74
N SER A 186 14.88 15.84 -16.15
CA SER A 186 15.88 16.48 -15.31
C SER A 186 15.28 17.69 -14.59
N THR A 187 15.43 17.74 -13.27
CA THR A 187 15.18 18.85 -12.38
C THR A 187 16.46 19.68 -12.20
N GLY A 188 16.41 20.71 -11.38
CA GLY A 188 17.59 21.54 -11.07
C GLY A 188 18.43 21.01 -9.91
N ASN A 189 17.90 20.09 -9.06
CA ASN A 189 18.58 19.48 -7.93
C ASN A 189 17.97 18.12 -7.63
N ALA A 190 18.40 17.43 -6.57
CA ALA A 190 17.99 16.09 -6.16
C ALA A 190 16.46 15.92 -6.08
N VAL A 191 15.98 14.70 -6.29
CA VAL A 191 14.58 14.32 -6.22
C VAL A 191 14.42 13.20 -5.19
N VAL A 192 14.42 13.59 -3.90
CA VAL A 192 14.17 12.68 -2.77
C VAL A 192 12.67 12.46 -2.58
N SER A 193 11.85 13.42 -2.97
CA SER A 193 10.39 13.35 -3.00
C SER A 193 9.91 12.12 -3.78
N SER A 194 8.93 11.39 -3.22
CA SER A 194 8.32 10.23 -3.86
C SER A 194 7.18 10.65 -4.80
N PRO A 195 7.15 10.15 -6.07
CA PRO A 195 6.16 10.58 -7.05
C PRO A 195 4.75 10.13 -6.71
N ALA A 196 3.77 11.05 -6.70
CA ALA A 196 2.36 10.71 -6.75
C ALA A 196 1.86 10.70 -8.20
N VAL A 197 1.04 9.71 -8.55
CA VAL A 197 0.53 9.56 -9.92
C VAL A 197 -1.00 9.58 -9.92
N SER A 198 -1.56 10.56 -10.60
CA SER A 198 -3.02 10.70 -10.71
C SER A 198 -3.41 11.17 -12.11
N ASN A 199 -4.43 10.54 -12.71
CA ASN A 199 -5.00 10.91 -14.02
C ASN A 199 -3.96 11.09 -15.14
N GLY A 200 -2.92 10.24 -15.18
CA GLY A 200 -1.88 10.29 -16.21
C GLY A 200 -0.85 11.40 -16.02
N VAL A 201 -0.77 11.98 -14.83
CA VAL A 201 0.21 13.00 -14.44
C VAL A 201 1.01 12.52 -13.25
N VAL A 202 2.32 12.68 -13.30
CA VAL A 202 3.27 12.46 -12.19
C VAL A 202 3.52 13.78 -11.50
N TYR A 203 3.30 13.85 -10.20
CA TYR A 203 3.58 15.01 -9.35
C TYR A 203 4.75 14.65 -8.45
N VAL A 204 5.72 15.55 -8.29
CA VAL A 204 6.92 15.32 -7.49
C VAL A 204 7.55 16.63 -7.04
N GLY A 205 8.14 16.66 -5.85
CA GLY A 205 8.99 17.75 -5.35
C GLY A 205 10.45 17.55 -5.80
N SER A 206 11.23 18.62 -5.68
CA SER A 206 12.69 18.59 -5.87
C SER A 206 13.34 19.62 -4.95
N GLU A 207 14.58 19.34 -4.54
CA GLU A 207 15.41 20.28 -3.79
C GLU A 207 15.77 21.57 -4.57
N ASP A 208 15.39 21.67 -5.85
CA ASP A 208 15.49 22.91 -6.63
C ASP A 208 14.35 23.90 -6.33
N ASN A 209 13.61 23.67 -5.25
CA ASN A 209 12.49 24.47 -4.78
C ASN A 209 11.25 24.39 -5.70
N ASN A 210 11.12 23.40 -6.56
CA ASN A 210 9.95 23.27 -7.41
C ASN A 210 9.14 22.00 -7.13
N VAL A 211 7.84 22.15 -7.28
CA VAL A 211 6.90 21.05 -7.49
C VAL A 211 6.65 20.90 -8.98
N TYR A 212 6.81 19.71 -9.51
CA TYR A 212 6.64 19.42 -10.93
C TYR A 212 5.38 18.59 -11.18
N ALA A 213 4.69 18.88 -12.28
CA ALA A 213 3.71 18.00 -12.90
C ALA A 213 4.21 17.58 -14.28
N LEU A 214 4.39 16.27 -14.45
CA LEU A 214 4.92 15.67 -15.69
C LEU A 214 3.87 14.75 -16.30
N ASN A 215 3.80 14.72 -17.63
CA ASN A 215 2.98 13.75 -18.34
C ASN A 215 3.52 12.33 -18.10
N ALA A 216 2.72 11.46 -17.54
CA ALA A 216 3.14 10.11 -17.11
C ALA A 216 3.64 9.24 -18.28
N ALA A 217 3.10 9.42 -19.49
CA ALA A 217 3.49 8.63 -20.66
C ALA A 217 4.76 9.15 -21.37
N THR A 218 5.06 10.47 -21.28
CA THR A 218 6.13 11.08 -22.08
C THR A 218 7.22 11.75 -21.29
N GLY A 219 7.02 11.99 -19.98
CA GLY A 219 7.90 12.78 -19.14
C GLY A 219 7.88 14.28 -19.43
N ALA A 220 7.05 14.76 -20.35
CA ALA A 220 6.97 16.17 -20.68
C ALA A 220 6.40 16.99 -19.52
N LYS A 221 7.08 18.09 -19.16
CA LYS A 221 6.59 19.00 -18.12
C LYS A 221 5.27 19.64 -18.54
N ILE A 222 4.24 19.53 -17.71
CA ILE A 222 2.95 20.19 -17.87
C ILE A 222 3.02 21.57 -17.20
N TRP A 223 3.44 21.60 -15.94
CA TRP A 223 3.68 22.82 -15.19
C TRP A 223 4.75 22.61 -14.10
N SER A 224 5.25 23.67 -13.52
CA SER A 224 5.99 23.64 -12.26
C SER A 224 5.55 24.81 -11.38
N PHE A 225 5.59 24.61 -10.06
CA PHE A 225 5.30 25.61 -9.03
C PHE A 225 6.53 25.79 -8.17
N ILE A 226 6.97 27.07 -7.98
CA ILE A 226 8.15 27.39 -7.18
C ILE A 226 7.75 27.74 -5.74
N THR A 227 8.43 27.14 -4.77
CA THR A 227 8.43 27.46 -3.35
C THR A 227 9.65 28.32 -3.00
N ALA A 228 9.82 28.70 -1.72
CA ALA A 228 11.00 29.45 -1.30
C ALA A 228 12.08 28.57 -0.62
N GLY A 229 11.84 27.27 -0.46
CA GLY A 229 12.75 26.26 0.09
C GLY A 229 12.66 24.94 -0.69
N SER A 230 13.53 23.98 -0.37
CA SER A 230 13.50 22.61 -0.92
C SER A 230 12.12 21.98 -0.78
N VAL A 231 11.82 21.01 -1.64
CA VAL A 231 10.56 20.27 -1.61
C VAL A 231 10.87 18.78 -1.48
N ASP A 232 11.21 18.36 -0.26
CA ASP A 232 11.56 16.97 0.10
C ASP A 232 10.31 16.16 0.41
N SER A 233 9.27 16.85 0.90
CA SER A 233 7.93 16.28 1.07
C SER A 233 7.41 15.65 -0.21
N SER A 234 6.68 14.53 -0.10
CA SER A 234 6.03 13.89 -1.24
C SER A 234 4.58 14.38 -1.38
N PRO A 235 4.13 14.65 -2.63
CA PRO A 235 2.80 15.19 -2.86
C PRO A 235 1.68 14.20 -2.54
N ALA A 236 0.55 14.71 -2.01
CA ALA A 236 -0.72 14.02 -1.97
C ALA A 236 -1.70 14.65 -2.95
N VAL A 237 -2.38 13.86 -3.77
CA VAL A 237 -3.31 14.37 -4.79
C VAL A 237 -4.74 13.98 -4.44
N PHE A 238 -5.56 14.95 -4.16
CA PHE A 238 -6.96 14.70 -3.82
C PHE A 238 -7.87 15.81 -4.37
N ASN A 239 -8.98 15.40 -4.96
CA ASN A 239 -10.08 16.28 -5.43
C ASN A 239 -9.61 17.49 -6.24
N GLY A 240 -8.70 17.28 -7.19
CA GLY A 240 -8.23 18.35 -8.09
C GLY A 240 -7.12 19.25 -7.53
N THR A 241 -6.52 18.87 -6.41
CA THR A 241 -5.49 19.63 -5.70
C THR A 241 -4.30 18.74 -5.34
N VAL A 242 -3.10 19.25 -5.49
CA VAL A 242 -1.85 18.71 -4.94
C VAL A 242 -1.59 19.38 -3.61
N TYR A 243 -1.40 18.61 -2.55
CA TYR A 243 -0.95 19.08 -1.24
C TYR A 243 0.49 18.62 -1.02
N ILE A 244 1.36 19.53 -0.54
CA ILE A 244 2.78 19.24 -0.38
C ILE A 244 3.41 20.18 0.66
N GLY A 245 4.38 19.71 1.40
CA GLY A 245 5.21 20.49 2.31
C GLY A 245 6.43 21.08 1.59
N SER A 246 7.10 22.04 2.23
CA SER A 246 8.37 22.65 1.78
C SER A 246 9.18 23.12 2.98
N ASP A 247 10.49 23.17 2.81
CA ASP A 247 11.45 23.72 3.77
C ASP A 247 11.38 25.25 3.92
N ASP A 248 10.47 25.88 3.20
CA ASP A 248 10.11 27.29 3.45
C ASP A 248 9.06 27.44 4.56
N ASN A 249 8.84 26.40 5.36
CA ASN A 249 7.92 26.33 6.49
C ASN A 249 6.44 26.42 6.05
N ASN A 250 6.10 26.03 4.82
CA ASN A 250 4.72 26.04 4.36
C ASN A 250 4.23 24.69 3.85
N VAL A 251 2.93 24.45 4.09
CA VAL A 251 2.13 23.47 3.35
C VAL A 251 1.41 24.20 2.22
N TYR A 252 1.51 23.68 1.02
CA TYR A 252 0.87 24.24 -0.17
C TYR A 252 -0.28 23.37 -0.68
N ALA A 253 -1.34 24.03 -1.14
CA ALA A 253 -2.36 23.44 -2.00
C ALA A 253 -2.24 24.07 -3.39
N ILE A 254 -2.03 23.23 -4.41
CA ILE A 254 -1.77 23.63 -5.78
C ILE A 254 -2.83 23.01 -6.70
N SER A 255 -3.43 23.78 -7.59
CA SER A 255 -4.39 23.28 -8.57
C SER A 255 -3.72 22.35 -9.58
N ILE A 256 -4.23 21.11 -9.75
CA ILE A 256 -3.69 20.16 -10.73
C ILE A 256 -3.81 20.67 -12.17
N GLN A 257 -4.79 21.52 -12.46
CA GLN A 257 -5.07 22.01 -13.82
C GLN A 257 -4.11 23.12 -14.23
N THR A 258 -3.80 24.03 -13.30
CA THR A 258 -3.10 25.28 -13.64
C THR A 258 -1.70 25.38 -13.03
N GLY A 259 -1.36 24.54 -12.05
CA GLY A 259 -0.11 24.66 -11.28
C GLY A 259 -0.06 25.92 -10.41
N THR A 260 -1.19 26.57 -10.14
CA THR A 260 -1.24 27.78 -9.31
C THR A 260 -1.63 27.45 -7.87
N ARG A 261 -1.09 28.22 -6.92
CA ARG A 261 -1.44 28.10 -5.50
C ARG A 261 -2.91 28.39 -5.26
N VAL A 262 -3.62 27.46 -4.62
CA VAL A 262 -4.97 27.63 -4.09
C VAL A 262 -4.89 28.30 -2.73
N TRP A 263 -4.06 27.75 -1.84
CA TRP A 263 -3.74 28.32 -0.53
C TRP A 263 -2.34 27.87 -0.08
N SER A 264 -1.82 28.49 0.97
CA SER A 264 -0.68 28.01 1.76
C SER A 264 -0.96 28.19 3.24
N PHE A 265 -0.43 27.28 4.05
CA PHE A 265 -0.50 27.30 5.51
C PHE A 265 0.93 27.28 6.06
N GLY A 266 1.27 28.31 6.88
CA GLY A 266 2.58 28.44 7.51
C GLY A 266 2.66 27.64 8.81
N THR A 267 3.74 26.90 8.99
CA THR A 267 4.20 26.22 10.20
C THR A 267 5.32 27.05 10.86
N GLY A 268 5.89 26.56 11.95
CA GLY A 268 7.01 27.21 12.63
C GLY A 268 8.39 26.82 12.10
N ASP A 269 8.49 25.68 11.37
CA ASP A 269 9.73 25.14 10.80
C ASP A 269 9.43 24.28 9.57
N TYR A 270 10.43 23.59 9.01
CA TYR A 270 10.37 22.78 7.79
C TYR A 270 9.21 21.79 7.79
N VAL A 271 8.70 21.51 6.60
CA VAL A 271 7.64 20.53 6.37
C VAL A 271 8.12 19.46 5.40
N VAL A 272 8.96 18.55 5.90
CA VAL A 272 9.44 17.37 5.16
C VAL A 272 8.39 16.24 5.17
N SER A 273 7.56 16.19 6.20
CA SER A 273 6.42 15.28 6.33
C SER A 273 5.48 15.36 5.12
N CYS A 274 5.07 14.22 4.58
CA CYS A 274 4.14 14.16 3.45
C CYS A 274 2.68 14.28 3.93
N PRO A 275 1.84 15.13 3.32
CA PRO A 275 0.46 15.31 3.75
C PRO A 275 -0.38 14.04 3.60
N ALA A 276 -1.25 13.76 4.59
CA ALA A 276 -2.37 12.82 4.45
C ALA A 276 -3.66 13.59 4.20
N VAL A 277 -4.54 13.08 3.33
CA VAL A 277 -5.79 13.77 3.00
C VAL A 277 -6.98 12.85 3.23
N ALA A 278 -7.79 13.17 4.23
CA ALA A 278 -8.98 12.38 4.58
C ALA A 278 -10.14 13.28 4.97
N ASN A 279 -11.34 12.99 4.47
CA ASN A 279 -12.60 13.66 4.85
C ASN A 279 -12.54 15.20 4.76
N GLY A 280 -11.81 15.76 3.78
CA GLY A 280 -11.67 17.20 3.60
C GLY A 280 -10.69 17.88 4.55
N VAL A 281 -9.83 17.12 5.22
CA VAL A 281 -8.78 17.59 6.11
C VAL A 281 -7.42 17.10 5.60
N VAL A 282 -6.43 17.99 5.62
CA VAL A 282 -5.01 17.70 5.38
C VAL A 282 -4.33 17.58 6.73
N TYR A 283 -3.67 16.44 6.98
CA TYR A 283 -2.85 16.21 8.17
C TYR A 283 -1.38 16.19 7.77
N VAL A 284 -0.52 16.86 8.53
CA VAL A 284 0.91 16.96 8.23
C VAL A 284 1.72 17.18 9.50
N GLY A 285 2.93 16.64 9.55
CA GLY A 285 3.93 16.93 10.57
C GLY A 285 4.79 18.14 10.17
N SER A 286 5.51 18.72 11.13
CA SER A 286 6.53 19.76 10.90
C SER A 286 7.67 19.60 11.91
N GLU A 287 8.84 20.04 11.53
CA GLU A 287 10.00 20.10 12.43
C GLU A 287 9.82 21.11 13.58
N ASP A 288 8.76 21.90 13.60
CA ASP A 288 8.35 22.75 14.72
C ASP A 288 7.70 21.97 15.87
N PHE A 289 7.79 20.64 15.84
CA PHE A 289 7.28 19.69 16.85
C PHE A 289 5.76 19.55 16.85
N ASN A 290 5.08 19.98 15.79
CA ASN A 290 3.63 19.88 15.75
C ASN A 290 3.12 18.99 14.59
N VAL A 291 2.01 18.30 14.90
CA VAL A 291 1.11 17.73 13.91
C VAL A 291 -0.03 18.71 13.68
N TYR A 292 -0.32 19.02 12.44
CA TYR A 292 -1.37 19.96 12.04
C TYR A 292 -2.51 19.25 11.32
N ALA A 293 -3.73 19.70 11.57
CA ALA A 293 -4.91 19.43 10.75
C ALA A 293 -5.39 20.73 10.13
N VAL A 294 -5.46 20.75 8.81
CA VAL A 294 -5.79 21.93 8.01
C VAL A 294 -6.98 21.63 7.10
N ASN A 295 -7.93 22.55 6.98
CA ASN A 295 -9.06 22.38 6.07
C ASN A 295 -8.56 22.32 4.62
N ALA A 296 -8.84 21.23 3.91
CA ALA A 296 -8.33 20.98 2.56
C ALA A 296 -8.78 22.02 1.51
N VAL A 297 -9.92 22.68 1.73
CA VAL A 297 -10.47 23.67 0.79
C VAL A 297 -9.96 25.08 1.08
N THR A 298 -9.87 25.46 2.37
CA THR A 298 -9.62 26.86 2.76
C THR A 298 -8.19 27.12 3.26
N GLY A 299 -7.43 26.07 3.63
CA GLY A 299 -6.12 26.20 4.27
C GLY A 299 -6.19 26.66 5.73
N SER A 300 -7.37 26.73 6.35
CA SER A 300 -7.51 27.15 7.74
C SER A 300 -7.13 26.04 8.70
N LYS A 301 -6.35 26.35 9.74
CA LYS A 301 -6.03 25.42 10.80
C LYS A 301 -7.32 24.96 11.53
N ILE A 302 -7.49 23.64 11.68
CA ILE A 302 -8.56 23.04 12.47
C ILE A 302 -8.04 22.79 13.88
N TRP A 303 -6.90 22.11 14.01
CA TRP A 303 -6.20 21.89 15.26
C TRP A 303 -4.69 21.70 15.03
N SER A 304 -3.93 21.77 16.08
CA SER A 304 -2.53 21.32 16.14
C SER A 304 -2.28 20.58 17.44
N TYR A 305 -1.38 19.59 17.39
CA TYR A 305 -0.92 18.78 18.53
C TYR A 305 0.59 18.88 18.62
N SER A 306 1.14 19.23 19.79
CA SER A 306 2.58 19.30 20.01
C SER A 306 3.11 17.96 20.52
N THR A 307 4.13 17.44 19.85
CA THR A 307 4.97 16.32 20.26
C THR A 307 6.16 16.81 21.09
N GLY A 308 7.06 15.91 21.47
CA GLY A 308 8.27 16.26 22.22
C GLY A 308 9.47 16.65 21.35
N SER A 309 9.44 16.37 20.03
CA SER A 309 10.49 16.67 19.04
C SER A 309 9.91 16.83 17.64
N GLN A 310 10.76 16.88 16.60
CA GLN A 310 10.40 17.01 15.19
C GLN A 310 9.40 15.92 14.76
N VAL A 311 8.59 16.22 13.74
CA VAL A 311 7.63 15.29 13.15
C VAL A 311 7.93 15.16 11.66
N GLU A 312 8.94 14.35 11.33
CA GLU A 312 9.32 14.00 9.96
C GLU A 312 8.44 12.89 9.40
N SER A 313 8.02 11.98 10.27
CA SER A 313 7.04 10.93 9.95
C SER A 313 5.80 11.52 9.28
N SER A 314 5.30 10.86 8.26
CA SER A 314 4.11 11.32 7.53
C SER A 314 2.84 10.67 8.09
N PRO A 315 1.79 11.44 8.44
CA PRO A 315 0.59 10.92 9.06
C PRO A 315 -0.15 9.89 8.18
N ALA A 316 -0.74 8.88 8.79
CA ALA A 316 -1.67 7.94 8.16
C ALA A 316 -3.02 7.99 8.86
N VAL A 317 -4.13 7.90 8.12
CA VAL A 317 -5.47 8.09 8.66
C VAL A 317 -6.34 6.86 8.44
N ALA A 318 -6.96 6.37 9.49
CA ALA A 318 -7.97 5.31 9.41
C ALA A 318 -9.06 5.51 10.47
N ASN A 319 -10.31 5.31 10.09
CA ASN A 319 -11.47 5.31 11.00
C ASN A 319 -11.50 6.50 11.99
N GLY A 320 -11.14 7.71 11.54
CA GLY A 320 -11.15 8.91 12.38
C GLY A 320 -9.97 9.02 13.36
N ILE A 321 -8.90 8.26 13.14
CA ILE A 321 -7.66 8.30 13.91
C ILE A 321 -6.51 8.68 12.97
N VAL A 322 -5.63 9.57 13.42
CA VAL A 322 -4.36 9.93 12.78
C VAL A 322 -3.24 9.23 13.53
N TYR A 323 -2.43 8.44 12.81
CA TYR A 323 -1.22 7.82 13.34
C TYR A 323 -0.01 8.54 12.77
N VAL A 324 0.97 8.84 13.61
CA VAL A 324 2.19 9.55 13.21
C VAL A 324 3.33 9.29 14.19
N GLY A 325 4.54 9.12 13.69
CA GLY A 325 5.77 9.05 14.49
C GLY A 325 6.32 10.44 14.82
N SER A 326 7.29 10.49 15.72
CA SER A 326 8.07 11.68 16.05
C SER A 326 9.47 11.29 16.55
N ASP A 327 10.42 12.19 16.41
CA ASP A 327 11.80 12.08 16.92
C ASP A 327 11.89 12.14 18.45
N ASP A 328 10.75 12.25 19.14
CA ASP A 328 10.68 12.04 20.58
C ASP A 328 10.54 10.56 20.96
N ASN A 329 10.75 9.66 19.99
CA ASN A 329 10.65 8.21 20.09
C ASN A 329 9.22 7.69 20.29
N ASN A 330 8.18 8.48 20.00
CA ASN A 330 6.80 8.05 20.20
C ASN A 330 6.03 7.91 18.88
N LEU A 331 5.25 6.83 18.80
CA LEU A 331 4.14 6.69 17.86
C LEU A 331 2.88 7.23 18.54
N TYR A 332 2.22 8.17 17.90
CA TYR A 332 1.00 8.80 18.35
C TYR A 332 -0.22 8.31 17.57
N ALA A 333 -1.33 8.08 18.28
CA ALA A 333 -2.66 7.95 17.72
C ALA A 333 -3.52 9.10 18.24
N LEU A 334 -3.93 9.97 17.32
CA LEU A 334 -4.69 11.19 17.63
C LEU A 334 -6.10 11.10 17.06
N ASN A 335 -7.08 11.67 17.77
CA ASN A 335 -8.43 11.84 17.24
C ASN A 335 -8.40 12.80 16.04
N ALA A 336 -8.79 12.35 14.87
CA ALA A 336 -8.70 13.11 13.62
C ALA A 336 -9.52 14.41 13.62
N SER A 337 -10.61 14.48 14.39
CA SER A 337 -11.48 15.67 14.45
C SER A 337 -11.05 16.69 15.51
N ALA A 338 -10.45 16.23 16.62
CA ALA A 338 -10.18 17.05 17.80
C ALA A 338 -8.68 17.25 18.08
N GLY A 339 -7.80 16.45 17.48
CA GLY A 339 -6.34 16.47 17.75
C GLY A 339 -5.97 15.97 19.13
N THR A 340 -6.90 15.35 19.88
CA THR A 340 -6.60 14.81 21.21
C THR A 340 -5.98 13.43 21.12
N THR A 341 -5.05 13.12 22.02
CA THR A 341 -4.41 11.81 22.11
C THR A 341 -5.42 10.71 22.44
N ILE A 342 -5.40 9.64 21.65
CA ILE A 342 -6.10 8.38 21.96
C ILE A 342 -5.13 7.47 22.71
N TRP A 343 -3.92 7.27 22.16
CA TRP A 343 -2.82 6.57 22.79
C TRP A 343 -1.46 7.02 22.24
N THR A 344 -0.41 6.70 22.96
CA THR A 344 0.98 6.82 22.55
C THR A 344 1.75 5.54 22.88
N TYR A 345 2.79 5.24 22.09
CA TYR A 345 3.71 4.15 22.36
C TYR A 345 5.14 4.62 22.15
N GLY A 346 5.99 4.45 23.20
CA GLY A 346 7.41 4.82 23.15
C GLY A 346 8.26 3.64 22.65
N THR A 347 9.09 3.91 21.66
CA THR A 347 10.20 3.06 21.21
C THR A 347 11.50 3.51 21.87
N THR A 348 12.64 2.89 21.54
CA THR A 348 13.95 3.33 22.04
C THR A 348 14.76 4.13 21.02
N GLY A 349 14.23 4.32 19.80
CA GLY A 349 14.78 5.14 18.70
C GLY A 349 13.73 6.05 18.11
N LEU A 350 14.15 6.98 17.25
CA LEU A 350 13.26 7.92 16.55
C LEU A 350 12.25 7.15 15.68
N ILE A 351 11.12 7.80 15.34
CA ILE A 351 10.11 7.23 14.44
C ILE A 351 9.87 8.18 13.27
N ASP A 352 10.78 8.13 12.28
CA ASP A 352 10.69 8.88 11.02
C ASP A 352 9.93 8.09 9.95
N SER A 353 9.95 6.76 10.07
CA SER A 353 9.10 5.87 9.28
C SER A 353 7.63 6.29 9.37
N SER A 354 6.94 6.33 8.23
CA SER A 354 5.52 6.66 8.20
C SER A 354 4.67 5.42 8.48
N PRO A 355 3.63 5.52 9.35
CA PRO A 355 2.75 4.41 9.66
C PRO A 355 1.99 3.92 8.42
N ALA A 356 1.83 2.61 8.29
CA ALA A 356 1.00 1.94 7.29
C ALA A 356 -0.13 1.18 7.98
N ILE A 357 -1.35 1.29 7.45
CA ILE A 357 -2.54 0.74 8.11
C ILE A 357 -3.22 -0.27 7.19
N ALA A 358 -3.28 -1.51 7.60
CA ALA A 358 -3.95 -2.56 6.84
C ALA A 358 -4.74 -3.50 7.77
N ASN A 359 -6.00 -3.73 7.45
CA ASN A 359 -6.86 -4.73 8.10
C ASN A 359 -6.91 -4.64 9.64
N GLY A 360 -6.91 -3.42 10.21
CA GLY A 360 -7.00 -3.19 11.65
C GLY A 360 -5.66 -3.13 12.38
N VAL A 361 -4.54 -3.19 11.66
CA VAL A 361 -3.19 -3.15 12.22
C VAL A 361 -2.42 -1.96 11.66
N VAL A 362 -1.70 -1.26 12.53
CA VAL A 362 -0.70 -0.23 12.18
C VAL A 362 0.68 -0.85 12.23
N TYR A 363 1.46 -0.63 11.18
CA TYR A 363 2.86 -1.06 11.07
C TYR A 363 3.74 0.18 10.93
N VAL A 364 4.90 0.18 11.59
CA VAL A 364 5.85 1.29 11.56
C VAL A 364 7.27 0.79 11.80
N GLY A 365 8.26 1.42 11.19
CA GLY A 365 9.68 1.25 11.50
C GLY A 365 10.12 2.20 12.62
N SER A 366 11.26 1.93 13.23
CA SER A 366 11.93 2.79 14.19
C SER A 366 13.45 2.71 14.03
N GLU A 367 14.14 3.76 14.40
CA GLU A 367 15.60 3.78 14.47
C GLU A 367 16.19 2.90 15.58
N ASP A 368 15.35 2.23 16.38
CA ASP A 368 15.78 1.19 17.31
C ASP A 368 15.97 -0.19 16.65
N ASP A 369 16.20 -0.19 15.34
CA ASP A 369 16.42 -1.39 14.53
C ASP A 369 15.18 -2.29 14.43
N SER A 370 13.98 -1.78 14.65
CA SER A 370 12.78 -2.62 14.75
C SER A 370 11.63 -2.17 13.84
N VAL A 371 10.86 -3.17 13.38
CA VAL A 371 9.53 -2.99 12.80
C VAL A 371 8.49 -3.40 13.83
N TYR A 372 7.49 -2.55 14.05
CA TYR A 372 6.42 -2.78 15.00
C TYR A 372 5.06 -2.96 14.31
N ALA A 373 4.20 -3.76 14.91
CA ALA A 373 2.79 -3.90 14.53
C ALA A 373 1.89 -3.71 15.75
N PHE A 374 0.85 -2.89 15.64
CA PHE A 374 -0.12 -2.57 16.70
C PHE A 374 -1.54 -2.87 16.26
N GLY A 375 -2.35 -3.44 17.16
CA GLY A 375 -3.78 -3.66 16.91
C GLY A 375 -4.23 -5.07 17.23
N ALA A 376 -5.42 -5.42 16.75
CA ALA A 376 -5.96 -6.76 16.85
C ALA A 376 -6.24 -7.28 15.43
N ILE A 377 -5.84 -8.50 15.13
CA ILE A 377 -6.21 -9.16 13.88
C ILE A 377 -7.71 -9.48 13.94
N THR A 378 -8.53 -8.57 13.44
CA THR A 378 -9.99 -8.70 13.45
C THR A 378 -10.55 -9.42 12.24
N VAL A 379 -9.75 -9.56 11.19
CA VAL A 379 -10.11 -10.27 9.96
C VAL A 379 -9.17 -11.49 9.84
N ALA A 380 -9.71 -12.66 9.52
CA ALA A 380 -8.88 -13.82 9.18
C ALA A 380 -7.95 -13.40 8.02
N GLN A 381 -6.68 -13.20 8.34
CA GLN A 381 -5.65 -12.96 7.32
C GLN A 381 -5.74 -14.11 6.33
N PRO A 382 -5.69 -13.88 5.02
CA PRO A 382 -5.53 -14.99 4.09
C PRO A 382 -4.33 -15.82 4.57
N PRO A 383 -4.37 -17.14 4.45
CA PRO A 383 -3.23 -17.97 4.84
C PRO A 383 -1.97 -17.38 4.19
N PRO A 384 -0.82 -17.38 4.88
CA PRO A 384 0.42 -16.88 4.33
C PRO A 384 0.57 -17.47 2.93
N TYR A 385 0.92 -16.62 1.99
CA TYR A 385 0.99 -16.97 0.56
C TYR A 385 1.71 -18.34 0.42
N GLN A 386 0.95 -19.37 0.11
CA GLN A 386 1.54 -20.62 -0.35
C GLN A 386 1.86 -20.41 -1.84
N PRO A 387 3.12 -20.62 -2.25
CA PRO A 387 3.44 -20.59 -3.67
C PRO A 387 2.46 -21.51 -4.40
N PRO A 388 1.95 -21.15 -5.58
CA PRO A 388 1.11 -22.02 -6.35
C PRO A 388 1.83 -23.37 -6.45
N ILE A 389 1.16 -24.44 -5.99
CA ILE A 389 1.65 -25.80 -6.20
C ILE A 389 1.95 -25.86 -7.69
N PRO A 390 3.16 -26.23 -8.14
CA PRO A 390 3.47 -26.28 -9.56
C PRO A 390 2.34 -27.04 -10.24
N GLU A 391 1.60 -26.42 -11.12
CA GLU A 391 0.62 -27.12 -11.93
C GLU A 391 1.43 -28.16 -12.72
N PHE A 392 1.30 -29.42 -12.32
CA PHE A 392 1.77 -30.49 -13.15
C PHE A 392 1.11 -30.30 -14.50
N PRO A 393 1.87 -30.28 -15.62
CA PRO A 393 1.30 -30.03 -16.92
C PRO A 393 0.13 -31.00 -17.11
N ASN A 394 -1.00 -30.47 -17.57
CA ASN A 394 -2.35 -31.08 -17.67
C ASN A 394 -2.44 -32.45 -18.41
N GLN A 395 -1.32 -33.14 -18.64
CA GLN A 395 -1.29 -34.47 -19.25
C GLN A 395 -1.75 -35.60 -18.29
N ALA A 396 -1.63 -35.44 -16.96
CA ALA A 396 -2.06 -36.46 -16.01
C ALA A 396 -3.58 -36.50 -15.80
N VAL A 397 -4.29 -35.36 -15.94
CA VAL A 397 -5.75 -35.31 -15.80
C VAL A 397 -6.45 -35.87 -17.05
N ALA A 398 -5.86 -35.69 -18.23
CA ALA A 398 -6.39 -36.23 -19.47
C ALA A 398 -6.35 -37.80 -19.47
N PHE A 399 -5.32 -38.41 -18.87
CA PHE A 399 -5.23 -39.89 -18.78
C PHE A 399 -6.23 -40.48 -17.77
N SER A 400 -6.57 -39.81 -16.69
CA SER A 400 -7.55 -40.28 -15.73
C SER A 400 -8.99 -40.20 -16.23
N LEU A 401 -9.35 -39.16 -17.00
CA LEU A 401 -10.67 -39.05 -17.62
C LEU A 401 -10.86 -40.03 -18.79
N VAL A 402 -9.83 -40.28 -19.58
CA VAL A 402 -9.87 -41.27 -20.68
C VAL A 402 -9.98 -42.69 -20.10
N ALA A 403 -9.31 -43.01 -19.00
CA ALA A 403 -9.44 -44.30 -18.31
C ALA A 403 -10.84 -44.52 -17.72
N LEU A 404 -11.48 -43.50 -17.13
CA LEU A 404 -12.84 -43.57 -16.59
C LEU A 404 -13.91 -43.70 -17.69
N VAL A 405 -13.75 -43.03 -18.82
CA VAL A 405 -14.68 -43.16 -19.96
C VAL A 405 -14.52 -44.50 -20.67
N SER A 406 -13.31 -45.06 -20.77
CA SER A 406 -13.09 -46.37 -21.35
C SER A 406 -13.62 -47.50 -20.46
N CYS A 407 -13.48 -47.45 -19.12
CA CYS A 407 -14.07 -48.38 -18.21
C CYS A 407 -15.61 -48.37 -18.22
N SER A 408 -16.26 -47.21 -18.34
CA SER A 408 -17.72 -47.11 -18.44
C SER A 408 -18.24 -47.64 -19.80
N ALA A 409 -17.50 -47.45 -20.89
CA ALA A 409 -17.85 -47.97 -22.20
C ALA A 409 -17.75 -49.52 -22.25
N PHE A 410 -16.73 -50.12 -21.60
CA PHE A 410 -16.61 -51.58 -21.49
C PHE A 410 -17.72 -52.19 -20.65
N ALA A 411 -18.16 -51.56 -19.55
CA ALA A 411 -19.25 -52.04 -18.72
C ALA A 411 -20.60 -52.02 -19.46
N VAL A 412 -20.87 -51.04 -20.31
CA VAL A 412 -22.09 -50.95 -21.13
C VAL A 412 -22.08 -51.99 -22.22
N ILE A 413 -20.96 -52.29 -22.89
CA ILE A 413 -20.82 -53.30 -23.92
C ILE A 413 -20.96 -54.71 -23.33
N ALA A 414 -20.38 -54.99 -22.13
CA ALA A 414 -20.53 -56.28 -21.43
C ALA A 414 -21.97 -56.52 -20.97
N SER A 415 -22.68 -55.49 -20.52
CA SER A 415 -24.09 -55.54 -20.10
C SER A 415 -25.01 -55.85 -21.29
N LYS A 416 -24.79 -55.23 -22.50
CA LYS A 416 -25.55 -55.53 -23.72
C LYS A 416 -25.31 -56.95 -24.26
N LYS A 417 -24.09 -57.47 -24.14
CA LYS A 417 -23.75 -58.81 -24.58
C LYS A 417 -24.44 -59.91 -23.71
N ASN A 418 -24.55 -59.66 -22.43
CA ASN A 418 -25.27 -60.54 -21.51
C ASN A 418 -26.80 -60.50 -21.69
N MET A 419 -27.37 -59.40 -22.15
CA MET A 419 -28.80 -59.29 -22.42
C MET A 419 -29.19 -59.98 -23.75
N LEU A 420 -28.31 -60.01 -24.72
CA LEU A 420 -28.52 -60.72 -26.01
C LEU A 420 -28.43 -62.26 -25.83
N ASN A 421 -27.61 -62.78 -24.96
CA ASN A 421 -27.49 -64.19 -24.69
C ASN A 421 -28.65 -64.75 -23.82
N ARG A 422 -29.41 -63.92 -23.11
CA ARG A 422 -30.63 -64.33 -22.36
C ARG A 422 -31.92 -64.41 -23.23
N LYS A 423 -31.87 -63.96 -24.47
CA LYS A 423 -33.00 -64.05 -25.39
C LYS A 423 -32.87 -65.22 -26.41
N ARG A 424 -31.89 -66.16 -26.21
CA ARG A 424 -31.67 -67.33 -27.05
C ARG A 424 -31.68 -68.66 -26.27
N LEU A 425 -32.35 -68.70 -25.12
CA LEU A 425 -32.71 -69.91 -24.40
C LEU A 425 -34.20 -69.92 -24.17
#